data_305f09eef33c9faa746f046fff42b11c
#
_entry.id   305f09eef33c9faa746f046fff42b11c
#
_cell.length_a   1.000
_cell.length_b   1.000
_cell.length_c   1.000
_cell.angle_alpha   90.00
_cell.angle_beta   90.00
_cell.angle_gamma   90.00
#
_symmetry.space_group_name_H-M   'P 1'
#
loop_
_entity.id
_entity.type
_entity.pdbx_description
1 polymer ?
#
loop_
_entity_poly.entity_id
_entity_poly.type
_entity_poly.pdbx_seq_one_letter_code
_entity_poly.pdbx_strand_id
1 'polypeptide(L)'
;MIDSKSQAGLDRLHEAMAARVANGELPGMVTLVAHGEDVHVDAIGVKAFGGNEPMRRDTIFRITSMTKPILALATMLLVEEGRLALDQPVDRLLPELAERRVLRRIDGPLDETVPARRPITVEDLLTFRMGHGLIFEPTFDPPYPIVTAAKDLDLVMGPPDPRTPHAPDEWLRRFATLPLMYQPGERWQYNTGSLVLGVLVARASRMPLPDFFRTRIFEPLGMKDTGFSISAERSGRLPTQYMTNFQTGKMEQQTPTGPSVWTKPPVFPSGAAGLLSTADDYLAFARLLQSEGVHEDQRLLSPRSVRLMTTNHLTAGQMAGGDPILAGHGWGFGMSVVTAPDDVSQVPGRYGWNGGYGTFWFNDPTRNLVAIAMTQTSDVLFNGTMTEFAKLAVNS
;
A
#
# COMPACT_ATOMS: atom_id res chain seq x y z
N MET A 1 22.98 -22.73 -4.09
CA MET A 1 22.43 -23.58 -5.21
C MET A 1 21.04 -24.03 -4.79
N ILE A 2 20.03 -23.62 -5.52
CA ILE A 2 18.64 -24.07 -5.33
C ILE A 2 18.66 -25.60 -5.45
N ASP A 3 18.08 -26.32 -4.49
CA ASP A 3 17.97 -27.76 -4.56
C ASP A 3 16.88 -28.18 -5.59
N SER A 4 16.89 -29.46 -5.99
CA SER A 4 15.97 -29.96 -7.03
C SER A 4 14.48 -29.85 -6.63
N LYS A 5 14.17 -29.80 -5.34
CA LYS A 5 12.81 -29.69 -4.83
C LYS A 5 12.31 -28.24 -4.91
N SER A 6 13.14 -27.30 -4.54
CA SER A 6 12.87 -25.87 -4.72
C SER A 6 12.75 -25.50 -6.20
N GLN A 7 13.59 -26.04 -7.09
CA GLN A 7 13.45 -25.79 -8.53
C GLN A 7 12.09 -26.28 -9.05
N ALA A 8 11.67 -27.49 -8.68
CA ALA A 8 10.35 -28.01 -9.07
C ALA A 8 9.18 -27.18 -8.52
N GLY A 9 9.36 -26.50 -7.37
CA GLY A 9 8.41 -25.55 -6.83
C GLY A 9 8.29 -24.29 -7.69
N LEU A 10 9.42 -23.71 -8.05
CA LEU A 10 9.50 -22.53 -8.93
C LEU A 10 8.95 -22.82 -10.34
N ASP A 11 9.22 -24.02 -10.89
CA ASP A 11 8.68 -24.44 -12.19
C ASP A 11 7.13 -24.48 -12.16
N ARG A 12 6.54 -25.05 -11.09
CA ARG A 12 5.08 -25.06 -10.90
C ARG A 12 4.51 -23.64 -10.76
N LEU A 13 5.22 -22.75 -10.08
CA LEU A 13 4.83 -21.34 -9.96
C LEU A 13 4.82 -20.67 -11.35
N HIS A 14 5.88 -20.88 -12.13
CA HIS A 14 5.95 -20.38 -13.51
C HIS A 14 4.78 -20.88 -14.36
N GLU A 15 4.55 -22.21 -14.39
CA GLU A 15 3.49 -22.84 -15.16
C GLU A 15 2.10 -22.27 -14.80
N ALA A 16 1.82 -22.13 -13.50
CA ALA A 16 0.54 -21.60 -13.04
C ALA A 16 0.35 -20.13 -13.47
N MET A 17 1.36 -19.28 -13.29
CA MET A 17 1.27 -17.86 -13.64
C MET A 17 1.26 -17.66 -15.17
N ALA A 18 2.03 -18.45 -15.92
CA ALA A 18 2.03 -18.45 -17.38
C ALA A 18 0.66 -18.87 -17.95
N ALA A 19 -0.01 -19.83 -17.32
CA ALA A 19 -1.37 -20.24 -17.70
C ALA A 19 -2.38 -19.09 -17.55
N ARG A 20 -2.29 -18.28 -16.47
CA ARG A 20 -3.13 -17.08 -16.28
C ARG A 20 -2.96 -16.06 -17.42
N VAL A 21 -1.71 -15.83 -17.82
CA VAL A 21 -1.39 -14.94 -18.96
C VAL A 21 -1.92 -15.54 -20.27
N ALA A 22 -1.70 -16.83 -20.52
CA ALA A 22 -2.15 -17.51 -21.73
C ALA A 22 -3.68 -17.54 -21.86
N ASN A 23 -4.41 -17.62 -20.72
CA ASN A 23 -5.87 -17.56 -20.66
C ASN A 23 -6.42 -16.15 -20.85
N GLY A 24 -5.57 -15.11 -20.96
CA GLY A 24 -5.98 -13.73 -21.16
C GLY A 24 -6.54 -13.05 -19.91
N GLU A 25 -6.25 -13.56 -18.71
CA GLU A 25 -6.67 -12.93 -17.45
C GLU A 25 -5.88 -11.65 -17.16
N LEU A 26 -4.65 -11.57 -17.64
CA LEU A 26 -3.77 -10.40 -17.59
C LEU A 26 -2.77 -10.46 -18.78
N PRO A 27 -2.25 -9.31 -19.25
CA PRO A 27 -1.31 -9.32 -20.37
C PRO A 27 0.07 -9.83 -19.99
N GLY A 28 0.47 -9.66 -18.72
CA GLY A 28 1.75 -10.12 -18.22
C GLY A 28 2.02 -9.69 -16.79
N MET A 29 3.09 -10.23 -16.22
CA MET A 29 3.48 -10.01 -14.84
C MET A 29 4.98 -10.21 -14.63
N VAL A 30 5.47 -9.70 -13.50
CA VAL A 30 6.79 -10.05 -12.96
C VAL A 30 6.56 -10.68 -11.58
N THR A 31 7.08 -11.88 -11.38
CA THR A 31 7.12 -12.54 -10.07
C THR A 31 8.55 -12.59 -9.54
N LEU A 32 8.71 -12.49 -8.24
CA LEU A 32 9.97 -12.62 -7.56
C LEU A 32 9.75 -13.45 -6.28
N VAL A 33 10.56 -14.48 -6.13
CA VAL A 33 10.63 -15.32 -4.91
C VAL A 33 12.06 -15.31 -4.42
N ALA A 34 12.27 -14.92 -3.17
CA ALA A 34 13.59 -14.90 -2.55
C ALA A 34 13.58 -15.73 -1.26
N HIS A 35 14.47 -16.72 -1.19
CA HIS A 35 14.78 -17.49 0.01
C HIS A 35 16.19 -17.11 0.48
N GLY A 36 16.28 -16.29 1.54
CA GLY A 36 17.55 -15.71 1.95
C GLY A 36 18.20 -14.92 0.82
N GLU A 37 19.41 -15.31 0.41
CA GLU A 37 20.14 -14.65 -0.68
C GLU A 37 19.75 -15.16 -2.08
N ASP A 38 19.17 -16.34 -2.19
CA ASP A 38 18.74 -16.90 -3.48
C ASP A 38 17.49 -16.16 -3.97
N VAL A 39 17.57 -15.57 -5.17
CA VAL A 39 16.49 -14.78 -5.78
C VAL A 39 16.12 -15.36 -7.14
N HIS A 40 14.87 -15.77 -7.28
CA HIS A 40 14.28 -16.16 -8.54
C HIS A 40 13.34 -15.07 -9.04
N VAL A 41 13.55 -14.61 -10.28
CA VAL A 41 12.68 -13.61 -10.94
C VAL A 41 12.21 -14.17 -12.26
N ASP A 42 10.90 -14.07 -12.47
CA ASP A 42 10.27 -14.49 -13.70
C ASP A 42 9.45 -13.35 -14.31
N ALA A 43 9.62 -13.08 -15.60
CA ALA A 43 8.91 -12.06 -16.35
C ALA A 43 8.09 -12.70 -17.46
N ILE A 44 6.78 -12.73 -17.30
CA ILE A 44 5.85 -13.48 -18.13
C ILE A 44 4.97 -12.53 -18.93
N GLY A 45 4.81 -12.81 -20.24
CA GLY A 45 3.89 -12.09 -21.11
C GLY A 45 4.39 -10.72 -21.57
N VAL A 46 3.44 -9.82 -21.83
CA VAL A 46 3.66 -8.50 -22.46
C VAL A 46 3.08 -7.37 -21.62
N LYS A 47 3.49 -6.13 -21.90
CA LYS A 47 3.07 -4.94 -21.15
C LYS A 47 1.64 -4.50 -21.42
N ALA A 48 1.02 -4.95 -22.51
CA ALA A 48 -0.34 -4.58 -22.89
C ALA A 48 -1.00 -5.69 -23.71
N PHE A 49 -2.31 -5.88 -23.54
CA PHE A 49 -3.07 -6.77 -24.42
C PHE A 49 -2.95 -6.33 -25.89
N GLY A 50 -2.71 -7.31 -26.77
CA GLY A 50 -2.47 -7.08 -28.20
C GLY A 50 -1.15 -6.40 -28.54
N GLY A 51 -0.33 -6.08 -27.53
CA GLY A 51 1.03 -5.56 -27.73
C GLY A 51 2.06 -6.67 -27.92
N ASN A 52 3.29 -6.26 -28.26
CA ASN A 52 4.43 -7.16 -28.47
C ASN A 52 5.63 -6.83 -27.57
N GLU A 53 5.54 -5.77 -26.74
CA GLU A 53 6.61 -5.40 -25.84
C GLU A 53 6.60 -6.34 -24.62
N PRO A 54 7.67 -7.13 -24.40
CA PRO A 54 7.68 -8.11 -23.31
C PRO A 54 7.72 -7.45 -21.94
N MET A 55 7.13 -8.12 -20.93
CA MET A 55 7.50 -7.87 -19.54
C MET A 55 8.99 -8.13 -19.35
N ARG A 56 9.61 -7.37 -18.48
CA ARG A 56 11.02 -7.50 -18.14
C ARG A 56 11.18 -7.39 -16.61
N ARG A 57 12.27 -7.95 -16.09
CA ARG A 57 12.63 -7.83 -14.67
C ARG A 57 12.61 -6.39 -14.17
N ASP A 58 13.04 -5.45 -15.01
CA ASP A 58 13.12 -4.01 -14.71
C ASP A 58 11.84 -3.23 -15.10
N THR A 59 10.73 -3.91 -15.41
CA THR A 59 9.44 -3.26 -15.63
C THR A 59 9.02 -2.47 -14.39
N ILE A 60 8.57 -1.22 -14.59
CA ILE A 60 8.14 -0.32 -13.52
C ILE A 60 6.63 -0.42 -13.35
N PHE A 61 6.17 -0.64 -12.13
CA PHE A 61 4.76 -0.80 -11.81
C PHE A 61 4.26 0.34 -10.92
N ARG A 62 2.98 0.70 -11.05
CA ARG A 62 2.27 1.55 -10.10
C ARG A 62 1.91 0.69 -8.90
N ILE A 63 2.70 0.78 -7.83
CA ILE A 63 2.58 -0.14 -6.69
C ILE A 63 1.45 0.23 -5.73
N THR A 64 0.82 1.38 -5.95
CA THR A 64 -0.33 1.86 -5.20
C THR A 64 -0.19 1.64 -3.69
N SER A 65 -1.06 0.88 -3.05
CA SER A 65 -1.09 0.72 -1.59
C SER A 65 0.13 0.05 -0.98
N MET A 66 1.00 -0.57 -1.78
CA MET A 66 2.34 -0.98 -1.32
C MET A 66 3.25 0.24 -0.97
N THR A 67 2.79 1.47 -1.23
CA THR A 67 3.39 2.71 -0.69
C THR A 67 3.26 2.82 0.84
N LYS A 68 2.19 2.29 1.44
CA LYS A 68 1.88 2.44 2.87
C LYS A 68 2.95 1.88 3.82
N PRO A 69 3.51 0.68 3.58
CA PRO A 69 4.62 0.16 4.40
C PRO A 69 5.87 1.04 4.33
N ILE A 70 6.16 1.64 3.17
CA ILE A 70 7.29 2.57 2.99
C ILE A 70 7.04 3.87 3.78
N LEU A 71 5.81 4.38 3.77
CA LEU A 71 5.43 5.52 4.60
C LEU A 71 5.54 5.21 6.11
N ALA A 72 5.19 3.99 6.51
CA ALA A 72 5.34 3.55 7.89
C ALA A 72 6.83 3.50 8.28
N LEU A 73 7.71 2.99 7.43
CA LEU A 73 9.18 3.06 7.63
C LEU A 73 9.63 4.51 7.79
N ALA A 74 9.19 5.41 6.91
CA ALA A 74 9.51 6.85 7.01
C ALA A 74 9.09 7.45 8.36
N THR A 75 7.91 7.07 8.84
CA THR A 75 7.41 7.52 10.14
C THR A 75 8.25 6.98 11.28
N MET A 76 8.63 5.71 11.23
CA MET A 76 9.44 5.08 12.26
C MET A 76 10.88 5.63 12.31
N LEU A 77 11.45 6.05 11.19
CA LEU A 77 12.72 6.79 11.19
C LEU A 77 12.60 8.09 11.99
N LEU A 78 11.52 8.85 11.83
CA LEU A 78 11.28 10.07 12.60
C LEU A 78 10.97 9.79 14.07
N VAL A 79 10.38 8.64 14.39
CA VAL A 79 10.18 8.20 15.79
C VAL A 79 11.53 7.88 16.45
N GLU A 80 12.42 7.17 15.79
CA GLU A 80 13.76 6.87 16.32
C GLU A 80 14.63 8.13 16.48
N GLU A 81 14.42 9.12 15.64
CA GLU A 81 15.07 10.44 15.75
C GLU A 81 14.48 11.33 16.85
N GLY A 82 13.42 10.87 17.55
CA GLY A 82 12.71 11.66 18.56
C GLY A 82 11.94 12.87 18.01
N ARG A 83 11.69 12.90 16.70
CA ARG A 83 10.89 13.96 16.03
C ARG A 83 9.41 13.68 16.05
N LEU A 84 9.02 12.43 16.22
CA LEU A 84 7.67 11.94 16.46
C LEU A 84 7.66 11.00 17.65
N ALA A 85 6.50 10.85 18.29
CA ALA A 85 6.22 9.78 19.24
C ALA A 85 4.88 9.11 18.84
N LEU A 86 4.78 7.79 19.03
CA LEU A 86 3.60 7.04 18.58
C LEU A 86 2.31 7.49 19.27
N ASP A 87 2.38 7.78 20.57
CA ASP A 87 1.27 8.27 21.41
C ASP A 87 1.04 9.79 21.33
N GLN A 88 1.89 10.50 20.58
CA GLN A 88 1.80 11.95 20.43
C GLN A 88 0.53 12.33 19.66
N PRO A 89 -0.26 13.34 20.15
CA PRO A 89 -1.29 13.98 19.37
C PRO A 89 -0.74 14.60 18.09
N VAL A 90 -1.43 14.35 16.96
CA VAL A 90 -0.97 14.85 15.64
C VAL A 90 -1.19 16.34 15.47
N ASP A 91 -2.11 16.95 16.22
CA ASP A 91 -2.47 18.36 16.17
C ASP A 91 -1.31 19.30 16.53
N ARG A 92 -0.26 18.80 17.21
CA ARG A 92 0.98 19.58 17.43
C ARG A 92 1.68 19.97 16.13
N LEU A 93 1.58 19.13 15.09
CA LEU A 93 2.16 19.37 13.75
C LEU A 93 1.09 19.62 12.69
N LEU A 94 -0.13 19.14 12.94
CA LEU A 94 -1.30 19.29 12.09
C LEU A 94 -2.42 20.02 12.86
N PRO A 95 -2.26 21.32 13.17
CA PRO A 95 -3.23 22.07 13.97
C PRO A 95 -4.64 22.11 13.35
N GLU A 96 -4.75 21.85 12.04
CA GLU A 96 -6.03 21.70 11.35
C GLU A 96 -6.84 20.51 11.89
N LEU A 97 -6.19 19.54 12.54
CA LEU A 97 -6.84 18.38 13.14
C LEU A 97 -7.06 18.50 14.66
N ALA A 98 -6.87 19.68 15.22
CA ALA A 98 -7.25 19.95 16.61
C ALA A 98 -8.78 19.95 16.78
N GLU A 99 -9.24 19.63 18.00
CA GLU A 99 -10.66 19.72 18.40
C GLU A 99 -11.65 19.07 17.42
N ARG A 100 -11.31 17.84 16.94
CA ARG A 100 -12.14 17.15 15.95
C ARG A 100 -13.56 16.89 16.46
N ARG A 101 -14.50 16.97 15.52
CA ARG A 101 -15.90 16.56 15.70
C ARG A 101 -16.12 15.20 15.04
N VAL A 102 -17.02 14.40 15.61
CA VAL A 102 -17.35 13.04 15.14
C VAL A 102 -18.85 12.98 14.85
N LEU A 103 -19.21 12.38 13.72
CA LEU A 103 -20.61 12.16 13.34
C LEU A 103 -21.35 11.39 14.45
N ARG A 104 -22.60 11.75 14.73
CA ARG A 104 -23.47 10.93 15.58
C ARG A 104 -23.87 9.63 14.89
N ARG A 105 -24.04 9.67 13.57
CA ARG A 105 -24.39 8.55 12.70
C ARG A 105 -23.71 8.74 11.35
N ILE A 106 -23.21 7.67 10.76
CA ILE A 106 -22.49 7.71 9.47
C ILE A 106 -23.38 8.16 8.31
N ASP A 107 -24.69 7.86 8.38
CA ASP A 107 -25.71 8.21 7.40
C ASP A 107 -26.44 9.53 7.72
N GLY A 108 -26.05 10.22 8.82
CA GLY A 108 -26.68 11.44 9.28
C GLY A 108 -26.10 12.72 8.63
N PRO A 109 -26.74 13.87 8.91
CA PRO A 109 -26.25 15.18 8.51
C PRO A 109 -24.84 15.47 9.09
N LEU A 110 -24.01 16.21 8.31
CA LEU A 110 -22.62 16.47 8.70
C LEU A 110 -22.46 17.40 9.89
N ASP A 111 -23.48 18.17 10.23
CA ASP A 111 -23.53 19.07 11.39
C ASP A 111 -23.99 18.38 12.69
N GLU A 112 -24.62 17.22 12.59
CA GLU A 112 -24.99 16.39 13.74
C GLU A 112 -23.79 15.64 14.30
N THR A 113 -22.98 16.35 15.10
CA THR A 113 -21.71 15.83 15.60
C THR A 113 -21.59 15.91 17.12
N VAL A 114 -20.64 15.16 17.65
CA VAL A 114 -20.16 15.24 19.05
C VAL A 114 -18.66 15.51 19.05
N PRO A 115 -18.07 16.03 20.14
CA PRO A 115 -16.62 16.15 20.25
C PRO A 115 -15.93 14.77 20.15
N ALA A 116 -14.74 14.74 19.57
CA ALA A 116 -13.86 13.60 19.72
C ALA A 116 -13.48 13.41 21.19
N ARG A 117 -13.46 12.16 21.67
CA ARG A 117 -13.15 11.83 23.07
C ARG A 117 -11.68 12.06 23.42
N ARG A 118 -10.81 12.02 22.44
CA ARG A 118 -9.37 12.28 22.52
C ARG A 118 -8.82 12.77 21.18
N PRO A 119 -7.64 13.38 21.18
CA PRO A 119 -6.92 13.67 19.94
C PRO A 119 -6.58 12.40 19.14
N ILE A 120 -6.36 12.57 17.84
CA ILE A 120 -5.77 11.55 16.96
C ILE A 120 -4.27 11.46 17.28
N THR A 121 -3.72 10.25 17.39
CA THR A 121 -2.30 10.03 17.61
C THR A 121 -1.59 9.59 16.33
N VAL A 122 -0.24 9.62 16.34
CA VAL A 122 0.57 9.07 15.24
C VAL A 122 0.29 7.58 15.04
N GLU A 123 0.13 6.83 16.12
CA GLU A 123 -0.23 5.41 16.06
C GLU A 123 -1.61 5.19 15.43
N ASP A 124 -2.60 6.06 15.69
CA ASP A 124 -3.91 5.96 15.04
C ASP A 124 -3.83 6.11 13.52
N LEU A 125 -2.92 6.95 13.01
CA LEU A 125 -2.68 7.09 11.58
C LEU A 125 -2.03 5.82 10.99
N LEU A 126 -0.99 5.29 11.65
CA LEU A 126 -0.26 4.09 11.23
C LEU A 126 -1.15 2.85 11.24
N THR A 127 -2.04 2.75 12.22
CA THR A 127 -2.92 1.60 12.43
C THR A 127 -4.32 1.77 11.87
N PHE A 128 -4.58 2.87 11.13
CA PHE A 128 -5.86 3.18 10.51
C PHE A 128 -7.04 3.25 11.47
N ARG A 129 -6.80 3.79 12.67
CA ARG A 129 -7.82 4.01 13.71
C ARG A 129 -8.10 5.48 13.98
N MET A 130 -7.76 6.36 13.03
CA MET A 130 -7.97 7.81 13.20
C MET A 130 -9.43 8.25 13.23
N GLY A 131 -10.36 7.37 12.84
CA GLY A 131 -11.80 7.67 12.81
C GLY A 131 -12.32 8.16 11.47
N HIS A 132 -11.56 8.03 10.38
CA HIS A 132 -11.99 8.32 9.00
C HIS A 132 -11.28 7.40 8.02
N GLY A 133 -11.99 6.89 7.02
CA GLY A 133 -11.45 6.02 5.98
C GLY A 133 -12.39 5.80 4.81
N LEU A 134 -12.00 4.91 3.91
CA LEU A 134 -12.87 4.46 2.83
C LEU A 134 -14.01 3.61 3.38
N ILE A 135 -15.14 3.65 2.70
CA ILE A 135 -16.31 2.82 2.98
C ILE A 135 -16.44 1.85 1.81
N PHE A 136 -16.43 0.56 2.10
CA PHE A 136 -16.50 -0.52 1.11
C PHE A 136 -17.85 -1.27 1.10
N GLU A 137 -18.85 -0.76 1.81
CA GLU A 137 -20.17 -1.39 1.80
C GLU A 137 -20.92 -1.15 0.49
N PRO A 138 -21.69 -2.14 -0.02
CA PRO A 138 -22.24 -2.12 -1.36
C PRO A 138 -23.45 -1.20 -1.56
N THR A 139 -23.88 -0.47 -0.56
CA THR A 139 -25.11 0.35 -0.62
C THR A 139 -24.79 1.82 -0.66
N PHE A 140 -24.37 2.30 -1.84
CA PHE A 140 -24.00 3.71 -2.03
C PHE A 140 -24.93 4.48 -2.96
N ASP A 141 -26.19 4.09 -3.01
CA ASP A 141 -27.19 4.87 -3.74
C ASP A 141 -28.39 5.17 -2.83
N PRO A 142 -28.47 6.39 -2.25
CA PRO A 142 -27.50 7.49 -2.33
C PRO A 142 -26.26 7.26 -1.45
N PRO A 143 -25.10 7.82 -1.83
CA PRO A 143 -23.89 7.72 -1.01
C PRO A 143 -24.07 8.47 0.33
N TYR A 144 -23.37 8.03 1.38
CA TYR A 144 -23.37 8.75 2.65
C TYR A 144 -22.94 10.22 2.49
N PRO A 145 -23.54 11.17 3.23
CA PRO A 145 -23.23 12.59 3.10
C PRO A 145 -21.73 12.92 3.21
N ILE A 146 -21.01 12.20 4.07
CA ILE A 146 -19.55 12.37 4.25
C ILE A 146 -18.76 12.00 2.98
N VAL A 147 -19.20 10.98 2.22
CA VAL A 147 -18.57 10.55 0.97
C VAL A 147 -18.79 11.61 -0.12
N THR A 148 -20.01 12.11 -0.23
CA THR A 148 -20.35 13.19 -1.17
C THR A 148 -19.54 14.45 -0.85
N ALA A 149 -19.48 14.86 0.40
CA ALA A 149 -18.72 16.04 0.82
C ALA A 149 -17.20 15.91 0.54
N ALA A 150 -16.60 14.73 0.75
CA ALA A 150 -15.22 14.50 0.40
C ALA A 150 -14.98 14.60 -1.11
N LYS A 151 -15.91 14.14 -1.94
CA LYS A 151 -15.88 14.27 -3.39
C LYS A 151 -16.01 15.74 -3.82
N ASP A 152 -16.95 16.48 -3.23
CA ASP A 152 -17.18 17.91 -3.55
C ASP A 152 -15.95 18.78 -3.17
N LEU A 153 -15.13 18.33 -2.24
CA LEU A 153 -13.86 18.95 -1.86
C LEU A 153 -12.68 18.51 -2.73
N ASP A 154 -12.87 17.66 -3.74
CA ASP A 154 -11.82 17.08 -4.60
C ASP A 154 -10.69 16.39 -3.80
N LEU A 155 -11.03 15.71 -2.71
CA LEU A 155 -10.02 15.10 -1.84
C LEU A 155 -9.40 13.81 -2.42
N VAL A 156 -10.03 13.17 -3.41
CA VAL A 156 -9.56 11.92 -4.03
C VAL A 156 -9.14 10.90 -2.96
N MET A 157 -10.12 10.44 -2.17
CA MET A 157 -9.89 9.55 -1.03
C MET A 157 -9.61 8.09 -1.42
N GLY A 158 -9.95 7.72 -2.65
CA GLY A 158 -9.86 6.37 -3.20
C GLY A 158 -8.54 6.06 -3.91
N PRO A 159 -8.58 5.32 -5.03
CA PRO A 159 -7.39 4.97 -5.80
C PRO A 159 -6.53 6.17 -6.14
N PRO A 160 -5.20 6.01 -6.24
CA PRO A 160 -4.31 7.13 -6.46
C PRO A 160 -4.60 7.81 -7.79
N ASP A 161 -4.74 9.11 -7.72
CA ASP A 161 -4.77 9.94 -8.94
C ASP A 161 -3.63 10.97 -8.84
N PRO A 162 -2.58 10.87 -9.66
CA PRO A 162 -1.50 11.84 -9.67
C PRO A 162 -1.96 13.25 -10.07
N ARG A 163 -3.21 13.39 -10.51
CA ARG A 163 -3.84 14.69 -10.81
C ARG A 163 -4.60 15.30 -9.63
N THR A 164 -4.56 14.70 -8.43
CA THR A 164 -5.15 15.30 -7.21
C THR A 164 -4.76 16.78 -7.15
N PRO A 165 -5.75 17.73 -7.16
CA PRO A 165 -5.46 19.12 -7.52
C PRO A 165 -4.85 19.94 -6.38
N HIS A 166 -4.89 19.42 -5.15
CA HIS A 166 -4.50 20.18 -3.96
C HIS A 166 -3.10 19.81 -3.50
N ALA A 167 -2.26 20.81 -3.20
CA ALA A 167 -1.03 20.60 -2.46
C ALA A 167 -1.32 20.06 -1.04
N PRO A 168 -0.36 19.38 -0.38
CA PRO A 168 -0.60 18.68 0.89
C PRO A 168 -1.26 19.53 1.99
N ASP A 169 -0.83 20.77 2.18
CA ASP A 169 -1.40 21.66 3.19
C ASP A 169 -2.83 22.08 2.85
N GLU A 170 -3.12 22.37 1.59
CA GLU A 170 -4.46 22.69 1.13
C GLU A 170 -5.39 21.47 1.22
N TRP A 171 -4.89 20.30 0.84
CA TRP A 171 -5.63 19.05 0.97
C TRP A 171 -6.02 18.79 2.44
N LEU A 172 -5.06 18.94 3.36
CA LEU A 172 -5.31 18.74 4.79
C LEU A 172 -6.31 19.76 5.32
N ARG A 173 -6.19 21.03 4.95
CA ARG A 173 -7.12 22.09 5.36
C ARG A 173 -8.56 21.80 4.92
N ARG A 174 -8.75 21.31 3.68
CA ARG A 174 -10.04 20.88 3.16
C ARG A 174 -10.56 19.65 3.89
N PHE A 175 -9.73 18.62 4.06
CA PHE A 175 -10.08 17.44 4.83
C PHE A 175 -10.52 17.78 6.25
N ALA A 176 -9.87 18.72 6.89
CA ALA A 176 -10.16 19.14 8.25
C ALA A 176 -11.56 19.77 8.44
N THR A 177 -12.21 20.23 7.36
CA THR A 177 -13.58 20.73 7.42
C THR A 177 -14.63 19.62 7.59
N LEU A 178 -14.27 18.37 7.24
CA LEU A 178 -15.15 17.21 7.42
C LEU A 178 -15.09 16.71 8.87
N PRO A 179 -16.19 16.23 9.45
CA PRO A 179 -16.16 15.52 10.73
C PRO A 179 -15.46 14.16 10.54
N LEU A 180 -15.04 13.55 11.65
CA LEU A 180 -14.67 12.14 11.68
C LEU A 180 -15.93 11.28 11.58
N MET A 181 -15.80 10.09 10.99
CA MET A 181 -16.88 9.09 10.89
C MET A 181 -17.12 8.39 12.23
N TYR A 182 -16.05 8.10 12.98
CA TYR A 182 -16.05 7.39 14.26
C TYR A 182 -15.03 8.01 15.22
N GLN A 183 -15.09 7.61 16.49
CA GLN A 183 -14.13 8.09 17.49
C GLN A 183 -12.71 7.57 17.18
N PRO A 184 -11.67 8.38 17.40
CA PRO A 184 -10.28 7.91 17.28
C PRO A 184 -10.05 6.67 18.16
N GLY A 185 -9.48 5.62 17.57
CA GLY A 185 -9.21 4.34 18.22
C GLY A 185 -10.38 3.34 18.18
N GLU A 186 -11.57 3.72 17.71
CA GLU A 186 -12.76 2.86 17.76
C GLU A 186 -12.76 1.78 16.71
N ARG A 187 -12.46 2.12 15.45
CA ARG A 187 -12.55 1.21 14.29
C ARG A 187 -11.34 1.30 13.42
N TRP A 188 -11.02 0.19 12.77
CA TRP A 188 -10.10 0.18 11.64
C TRP A 188 -10.82 0.69 10.39
N GLN A 189 -10.24 1.68 9.73
CA GLN A 189 -10.78 2.31 8.53
C GLN A 189 -9.67 2.61 7.53
N TYR A 190 -9.76 1.96 6.39
CA TYR A 190 -8.71 1.94 5.40
C TYR A 190 -8.39 3.31 4.77
N ASN A 191 -7.14 3.53 4.43
CA ASN A 191 -6.57 4.50 3.51
C ASN A 191 -6.32 5.92 4.07
N THR A 192 -7.32 6.62 4.64
CA THR A 192 -7.20 8.05 5.00
C THR A 192 -6.05 8.34 5.94
N GLY A 193 -5.79 7.42 6.89
CA GLY A 193 -4.64 7.55 7.81
C GLY A 193 -3.31 7.77 7.10
N SER A 194 -3.06 7.07 5.97
CA SER A 194 -1.83 7.25 5.20
C SER A 194 -1.79 8.55 4.41
N LEU A 195 -2.93 9.08 3.96
CA LEU A 195 -2.96 10.40 3.30
C LEU A 195 -2.52 11.50 4.28
N VAL A 196 -3.12 11.49 5.48
CA VAL A 196 -2.77 12.43 6.57
C VAL A 196 -1.33 12.21 7.05
N LEU A 197 -0.91 10.95 7.20
CA LEU A 197 0.44 10.60 7.65
C LEU A 197 1.52 11.10 6.69
N GLY A 198 1.27 11.10 5.37
CA GLY A 198 2.17 11.69 4.39
C GLY A 198 2.42 13.18 4.62
N VAL A 199 1.37 13.93 4.96
CA VAL A 199 1.49 15.36 5.32
C VAL A 199 2.23 15.52 6.65
N LEU A 200 1.95 14.67 7.64
CA LEU A 200 2.63 14.68 8.93
C LEU A 200 4.13 14.45 8.79
N VAL A 201 4.54 13.43 8.01
CA VAL A 201 5.96 13.13 7.75
C VAL A 201 6.66 14.30 7.08
N ALA A 202 6.03 14.94 6.08
CA ALA A 202 6.61 16.12 5.43
C ALA A 202 6.83 17.26 6.42
N ARG A 203 5.85 17.58 7.27
CA ARG A 203 5.99 18.64 8.28
C ARG A 203 6.98 18.27 9.39
N ALA A 204 6.92 17.05 9.91
CA ALA A 204 7.85 16.56 10.93
C ALA A 204 9.30 16.56 10.41
N SER A 205 9.53 16.15 9.16
CA SER A 205 10.86 16.14 8.55
C SER A 205 11.32 17.51 8.08
N ARG A 206 10.41 18.48 7.88
CA ARG A 206 10.63 19.76 7.19
C ARG A 206 11.16 19.57 5.77
N MET A 207 10.76 18.48 5.13
CA MET A 207 11.13 18.13 3.75
C MET A 207 9.87 17.73 2.98
N PRO A 208 9.76 18.03 1.68
CA PRO A 208 8.74 17.41 0.84
C PRO A 208 8.80 15.88 0.95
N LEU A 209 7.66 15.22 1.00
CA LEU A 209 7.59 13.76 1.15
C LEU A 209 8.43 12.99 0.12
N PRO A 210 8.43 13.38 -1.20
CA PRO A 210 9.29 12.71 -2.18
C PRO A 210 10.78 12.81 -1.87
N ASP A 211 11.24 13.97 -1.39
CA ASP A 211 12.66 14.18 -1.05
C ASP A 211 13.04 13.39 0.20
N PHE A 212 12.16 13.33 1.20
CA PHE A 212 12.38 12.51 2.39
C PHE A 212 12.51 11.03 2.02
N PHE A 213 11.58 10.49 1.22
CA PHE A 213 11.66 9.11 0.77
C PHE A 213 12.92 8.84 -0.03
N ARG A 214 13.26 9.72 -0.98
CA ARG A 214 14.44 9.55 -1.81
C ARG A 214 15.72 9.50 -0.98
N THR A 215 15.94 10.49 -0.10
CA THR A 215 17.19 10.62 0.62
C THR A 215 17.34 9.68 1.81
N ARG A 216 16.21 9.31 2.43
CA ARG A 216 16.23 8.55 3.68
C ARG A 216 15.90 7.06 3.52
N ILE A 217 15.32 6.68 2.36
CA ILE A 217 14.91 5.31 2.10
C ILE A 217 15.46 4.82 0.76
N PHE A 218 15.15 5.49 -0.35
CA PHE A 218 15.45 4.93 -1.67
C PHE A 218 16.94 4.93 -1.97
N GLU A 219 17.64 6.03 -1.74
CA GLU A 219 19.11 6.10 -1.93
C GLU A 219 19.86 5.11 -1.02
N PRO A 220 19.57 5.04 0.31
CA PRO A 220 20.21 4.05 1.18
C PRO A 220 19.95 2.60 0.82
N LEU A 221 18.76 2.29 0.25
CA LEU A 221 18.38 0.92 -0.16
C LEU A 221 18.72 0.61 -1.63
N GLY A 222 19.28 1.54 -2.37
CA GLY A 222 19.57 1.37 -3.79
C GLY A 222 18.32 1.25 -4.68
N MET A 223 17.16 1.73 -4.25
CA MET A 223 15.87 1.68 -4.96
C MET A 223 15.80 2.76 -6.05
N LYS A 224 16.49 2.53 -7.16
CA LYS A 224 16.75 3.54 -8.21
C LYS A 224 15.55 3.85 -9.11
N ASP A 225 14.60 2.93 -9.19
CA ASP A 225 13.42 3.02 -10.03
C ASP A 225 12.13 3.27 -9.21
N THR A 226 12.29 3.64 -7.94
CA THR A 226 11.18 3.92 -7.03
C THR A 226 11.00 5.43 -6.82
N GLY A 227 9.75 5.91 -6.95
CA GLY A 227 9.43 7.32 -6.75
C GLY A 227 7.99 7.66 -7.07
N PHE A 228 7.60 8.92 -6.85
CA PHE A 228 6.26 9.44 -7.17
C PHE A 228 6.08 9.81 -8.64
N SER A 229 7.15 9.81 -9.41
CA SER A 229 7.18 9.99 -10.86
C SER A 229 8.45 9.34 -11.41
N ILE A 230 8.46 9.10 -12.71
CA ILE A 230 9.63 8.60 -13.45
C ILE A 230 10.04 9.59 -14.54
N SER A 231 11.28 9.52 -14.99
CA SER A 231 11.70 10.35 -16.13
C SER A 231 11.01 9.90 -17.44
N ALA A 232 10.92 10.81 -18.40
CA ALA A 232 10.27 10.53 -19.69
C ALA A 232 10.95 9.34 -20.43
N GLU A 233 12.28 9.20 -20.29
CA GLU A 233 13.05 8.12 -20.90
C GLU A 233 12.68 6.72 -20.34
N ARG A 234 12.22 6.68 -19.07
CA ARG A 234 11.77 5.44 -18.42
C ARG A 234 10.32 5.12 -18.64
N SER A 235 9.54 6.03 -19.25
CA SER A 235 8.08 5.87 -19.42
C SER A 235 7.71 4.62 -20.23
N GLY A 236 8.55 4.20 -21.17
CA GLY A 236 8.38 2.96 -21.93
C GLY A 236 8.48 1.68 -21.09
N ARG A 237 8.94 1.76 -19.84
CA ARG A 237 8.98 0.62 -18.91
C ARG A 237 7.67 0.43 -18.13
N LEU A 238 6.69 1.34 -18.24
CA LEU A 238 5.37 1.21 -17.59
C LEU A 238 4.44 0.32 -18.42
N PRO A 239 3.82 -0.71 -17.85
CA PRO A 239 2.78 -1.46 -18.53
C PRO A 239 1.45 -0.71 -18.51
N THR A 240 0.56 -1.09 -19.43
CA THR A 240 -0.81 -0.59 -19.49
C THR A 240 -1.61 -1.14 -18.29
N GLN A 241 -2.42 -0.29 -17.68
CA GLN A 241 -3.28 -0.70 -16.56
C GLN A 241 -4.65 -1.11 -17.05
N TYR A 242 -5.18 -2.16 -16.45
CA TYR A 242 -6.50 -2.73 -16.72
C TYR A 242 -7.29 -2.97 -15.44
N MET A 243 -8.62 -2.82 -15.55
CA MET A 243 -9.57 -3.19 -14.51
C MET A 243 -10.91 -3.57 -15.17
N THR A 244 -11.58 -4.57 -14.65
CA THR A 244 -12.92 -4.90 -15.10
C THR A 244 -13.91 -3.78 -14.71
N ASN A 245 -14.65 -3.31 -15.68
CA ASN A 245 -15.79 -2.45 -15.44
C ASN A 245 -16.94 -3.31 -14.87
N PHE A 246 -17.27 -3.07 -13.61
CA PHE A 246 -18.26 -3.87 -12.89
C PHE A 246 -19.70 -3.79 -13.47
N GLN A 247 -20.00 -2.74 -14.25
CA GLN A 247 -21.30 -2.61 -14.89
C GLN A 247 -21.41 -3.45 -16.17
N THR A 248 -20.32 -3.53 -16.94
CA THR A 248 -20.28 -4.22 -18.22
C THR A 248 -19.70 -5.62 -18.17
N GLY A 249 -18.97 -5.97 -17.08
CA GLY A 249 -18.20 -7.21 -16.93
C GLY A 249 -17.00 -7.30 -17.87
N LYS A 250 -16.65 -6.21 -18.55
CA LYS A 250 -15.52 -6.19 -19.51
C LYS A 250 -14.28 -5.58 -18.87
N MET A 251 -13.13 -6.17 -19.16
CA MET A 251 -11.84 -5.60 -18.81
C MET A 251 -11.57 -4.37 -19.70
N GLU A 252 -11.28 -3.26 -19.08
CA GLU A 252 -11.06 -1.98 -19.73
C GLU A 252 -9.71 -1.39 -19.34
N GLN A 253 -9.07 -0.74 -20.31
CA GLN A 253 -7.90 0.06 -20.04
C GLN A 253 -8.28 1.29 -19.22
N GLN A 254 -7.60 1.51 -18.11
CA GLN A 254 -7.87 2.65 -17.24
C GLN A 254 -7.27 3.93 -17.83
N THR A 255 -8.04 5.00 -17.81
CA THR A 255 -7.59 6.33 -18.25
C THR A 255 -7.44 7.26 -17.03
N PRO A 256 -6.45 8.16 -17.04
CA PRO A 256 -5.40 8.32 -18.03
C PRO A 256 -4.20 7.43 -17.69
N THR A 257 -4.03 6.40 -18.47
CA THR A 257 -2.92 5.44 -18.29
C THR A 257 -1.70 5.83 -19.09
N GLY A 258 -1.77 6.95 -19.81
CA GLY A 258 -0.65 7.44 -20.59
C GLY A 258 0.59 7.71 -19.74
N PRO A 259 1.77 7.38 -20.27
CA PRO A 259 3.06 7.63 -19.59
C PRO A 259 3.22 9.07 -19.10
N SER A 260 2.64 10.04 -19.82
CA SER A 260 2.76 11.47 -19.52
C SER A 260 2.26 11.91 -18.14
N VAL A 261 1.27 11.20 -17.55
CA VAL A 261 0.75 11.55 -16.20
C VAL A 261 1.77 11.20 -15.11
N TRP A 262 2.47 10.09 -15.30
CA TRP A 262 3.44 9.56 -14.33
C TRP A 262 4.86 10.08 -14.54
N THR A 263 5.08 10.91 -15.59
CA THR A 263 6.38 11.53 -15.85
C THR A 263 6.51 12.92 -15.22
N LYS A 264 5.49 13.38 -14.52
CA LYS A 264 5.50 14.67 -13.81
C LYS A 264 5.32 14.43 -12.31
N PRO A 265 6.03 15.19 -11.46
CA PRO A 265 5.76 15.15 -10.02
C PRO A 265 4.29 15.48 -9.74
N PRO A 266 3.58 14.68 -8.92
CA PRO A 266 2.21 14.97 -8.55
C PRO A 266 2.14 16.20 -7.63
N VAL A 267 1.04 16.96 -7.72
CA VAL A 267 0.76 18.08 -6.81
C VAL A 267 0.60 17.57 -5.37
N PHE A 268 -0.08 16.41 -5.21
CA PHE A 268 -0.22 15.71 -3.95
C PHE A 268 0.54 14.38 -4.00
N PRO A 269 1.77 14.29 -3.46
CA PRO A 269 2.49 13.03 -3.35
C PRO A 269 1.80 12.14 -2.30
N SER A 270 0.96 11.22 -2.77
CA SER A 270 0.13 10.39 -1.90
C SER A 270 0.94 9.35 -1.13
N GLY A 271 1.06 9.51 0.18
CA GLY A 271 1.65 8.48 1.06
C GLY A 271 0.81 7.19 1.16
N ALA A 272 -0.43 7.23 0.66
CA ALA A 272 -1.29 6.06 0.63
C ALA A 272 -1.07 5.16 -0.59
N ALA A 273 -0.63 5.74 -1.76
CA ALA A 273 -0.64 4.95 -3.00
C ALA A 273 0.15 5.59 -4.18
N GLY A 274 0.98 6.58 -3.95
CA GLY A 274 1.57 7.41 -5.02
C GLY A 274 2.81 6.83 -5.70
N LEU A 275 3.39 5.74 -5.22
CA LEU A 275 4.68 5.27 -5.71
C LEU A 275 4.59 4.38 -6.96
N LEU A 276 5.64 4.51 -7.77
CA LEU A 276 6.04 3.53 -8.78
C LEU A 276 7.28 2.80 -8.26
N SER A 277 7.44 1.52 -8.65
CA SER A 277 8.62 0.72 -8.26
C SER A 277 8.82 -0.46 -9.20
N THR A 278 9.94 -1.17 -9.02
CA THR A 278 10.22 -2.48 -9.64
C THR A 278 10.20 -3.59 -8.60
N ALA A 279 10.17 -4.85 -9.02
CA ALA A 279 10.25 -5.99 -8.11
C ALA A 279 11.57 -6.00 -7.32
N ASP A 280 12.69 -5.68 -7.96
CA ASP A 280 14.02 -5.63 -7.31
C ASP A 280 14.12 -4.51 -6.27
N ASP A 281 13.63 -3.31 -6.60
CA ASP A 281 13.63 -2.19 -5.64
C ASP A 281 12.76 -2.54 -4.41
N TYR A 282 11.59 -3.13 -4.65
CA TYR A 282 10.72 -3.52 -3.55
C TYR A 282 11.29 -4.69 -2.72
N LEU A 283 12.07 -5.59 -3.33
CA LEU A 283 12.81 -6.62 -2.62
C LEU A 283 13.81 -6.01 -1.60
N ALA A 284 14.51 -4.94 -1.98
CA ALA A 284 15.43 -4.27 -1.06
C ALA A 284 14.69 -3.75 0.19
N PHE A 285 13.51 -3.14 0.02
CA PHE A 285 12.65 -2.74 1.14
C PHE A 285 12.16 -3.96 1.96
N ALA A 286 11.70 -5.02 1.30
CA ALA A 286 11.20 -6.22 1.96
C ALA A 286 12.31 -6.91 2.78
N ARG A 287 13.52 -7.00 2.24
CA ARG A 287 14.70 -7.54 2.94
C ARG A 287 15.12 -6.69 4.14
N LEU A 288 15.03 -5.36 4.04
CA LEU A 288 15.27 -4.49 5.21
C LEU A 288 14.40 -4.90 6.40
N LEU A 289 13.11 -5.15 6.17
CA LEU A 289 12.21 -5.60 7.24
C LEU A 289 12.56 -7.02 7.71
N GLN A 290 12.89 -7.93 6.80
CA GLN A 290 13.26 -9.31 7.13
C GLN A 290 14.55 -9.40 7.92
N SER A 291 15.51 -8.49 7.64
CA SER A 291 16.80 -8.38 8.34
C SER A 291 16.75 -7.44 9.56
N GLU A 292 15.56 -7.27 10.16
CA GLU A 292 15.36 -6.45 11.36
C GLU A 292 15.97 -5.04 11.25
N GLY A 293 15.82 -4.41 10.07
CA GLY A 293 16.23 -3.03 9.82
C GLY A 293 17.68 -2.85 9.38
N VAL A 294 18.35 -3.91 8.96
CA VAL A 294 19.69 -3.86 8.36
C VAL A 294 19.59 -4.06 6.85
N HIS A 295 20.28 -3.23 6.09
CA HIS A 295 20.49 -3.37 4.65
C HIS A 295 21.99 -3.33 4.38
N GLU A 296 22.52 -4.38 3.73
CA GLU A 296 23.98 -4.61 3.67
C GLU A 296 24.58 -4.51 5.09
N ASP A 297 25.57 -3.65 5.32
CA ASP A 297 26.19 -3.47 6.63
C ASP A 297 25.65 -2.26 7.41
N GLN A 298 24.55 -1.63 6.93
CA GLN A 298 24.01 -0.41 7.52
C GLN A 298 22.67 -0.67 8.19
N ARG A 299 22.52 -0.21 9.43
CA ARG A 299 21.25 -0.20 10.13
C ARG A 299 20.48 1.07 9.82
N LEU A 300 19.33 0.92 9.14
CA LEU A 300 18.41 2.00 8.88
C LEU A 300 17.34 2.13 9.97
N LEU A 301 16.96 1.02 10.60
CA LEU A 301 15.91 0.97 11.60
C LEU A 301 16.27 -0.04 12.70
N SER A 302 15.84 0.21 13.93
CA SER A 302 16.07 -0.73 15.02
C SER A 302 15.18 -1.99 14.89
N PRO A 303 15.60 -3.15 15.43
CA PRO A 303 14.78 -4.34 15.47
C PRO A 303 13.43 -4.12 16.18
N ARG A 304 13.41 -3.23 17.20
CA ARG A 304 12.19 -2.86 17.90
C ARG A 304 11.18 -2.19 16.96
N SER A 305 11.62 -1.25 16.15
CA SER A 305 10.75 -0.53 15.21
C SER A 305 10.23 -1.45 14.13
N VAL A 306 11.06 -2.35 13.59
CA VAL A 306 10.61 -3.37 12.63
C VAL A 306 9.55 -4.27 13.26
N ARG A 307 9.75 -4.76 14.47
CA ARG A 307 8.74 -5.57 15.17
C ARG A 307 7.43 -4.81 15.39
N LEU A 308 7.47 -3.53 15.74
CA LEU A 308 6.25 -2.70 15.81
C LEU A 308 5.54 -2.61 14.47
N MET A 309 6.28 -2.44 13.36
CA MET A 309 5.69 -2.39 12.02
C MET A 309 5.01 -3.71 11.63
N THR A 310 5.58 -4.84 12.03
CA THR A 310 5.18 -6.19 11.58
C THR A 310 4.37 -6.98 12.60
N THR A 311 3.88 -6.33 13.67
CA THR A 311 3.03 -6.92 14.70
C THR A 311 1.62 -6.35 14.62
N ASN A 312 0.60 -7.17 14.90
CA ASN A 312 -0.78 -6.73 14.93
C ASN A 312 -1.05 -5.77 16.12
N HIS A 313 -1.67 -4.63 15.82
CA HIS A 313 -2.11 -3.61 16.78
C HIS A 313 -3.63 -3.54 16.96
N LEU A 314 -4.38 -4.39 16.27
CA LEU A 314 -5.84 -4.41 16.37
C LEU A 314 -6.32 -5.40 17.43
N THR A 315 -7.38 -5.03 18.13
CA THR A 315 -8.14 -5.95 18.98
C THR A 315 -8.94 -6.95 18.13
N ALA A 316 -9.34 -8.07 18.72
CA ALA A 316 -10.20 -9.05 18.05
C ALA A 316 -11.51 -8.41 17.54
N GLY A 317 -12.11 -7.49 18.31
CA GLY A 317 -13.32 -6.76 17.89
C GLY A 317 -13.08 -5.85 16.68
N GLN A 318 -11.93 -5.19 16.60
CA GLN A 318 -11.56 -4.36 15.45
C GLN A 318 -11.28 -5.21 14.20
N MET A 319 -10.66 -6.38 14.35
CA MET A 319 -10.46 -7.32 13.24
C MET A 319 -11.80 -7.92 12.75
N ALA A 320 -12.67 -8.34 13.67
CA ALA A 320 -13.97 -8.94 13.34
C ALA A 320 -14.98 -7.95 12.76
N GLY A 321 -14.97 -6.70 13.24
CA GLY A 321 -15.76 -5.59 12.71
C GLY A 321 -15.06 -4.84 11.58
N GLY A 322 -13.95 -5.40 11.11
CA GLY A 322 -13.12 -4.80 10.08
C GLY A 322 -13.78 -4.87 8.72
N ASP A 323 -13.34 -3.98 7.92
CA ASP A 323 -13.58 -3.88 6.51
C ASP A 323 -13.26 -5.21 5.78
N PRO A 324 -14.04 -5.63 4.77
CA PRO A 324 -13.75 -6.80 3.96
C PRO A 324 -12.32 -6.87 3.41
N ILE A 325 -11.68 -5.71 3.20
CA ILE A 325 -10.30 -5.62 2.71
C ILE A 325 -9.27 -6.15 3.71
N LEU A 326 -9.58 -6.16 5.02
CA LEU A 326 -8.73 -6.72 6.06
C LEU A 326 -8.75 -8.25 6.07
N ALA A 327 -9.79 -8.85 5.52
CA ALA A 327 -9.95 -10.31 5.37
C ALA A 327 -9.71 -11.11 6.66
N GLY A 328 -10.04 -10.53 7.83
CA GLY A 328 -9.83 -11.15 9.14
C GLY A 328 -8.39 -11.14 9.65
N HIS A 329 -7.45 -10.57 8.91
CA HIS A 329 -6.06 -10.41 9.34
C HIS A 329 -5.93 -9.29 10.39
N GLY A 330 -4.80 -9.27 11.09
CA GLY A 330 -4.37 -8.14 11.89
C GLY A 330 -3.77 -7.03 11.02
N TRP A 331 -3.47 -5.90 11.66
CA TRP A 331 -2.83 -4.76 11.03
C TRP A 331 -1.64 -4.27 11.86
N GLY A 332 -0.50 -4.18 11.22
CA GLY A 332 0.71 -3.55 11.76
C GLY A 332 0.75 -2.06 11.43
N PHE A 333 1.93 -1.54 11.12
CA PHE A 333 2.07 -0.18 10.64
C PHE A 333 2.08 -0.16 9.10
N GLY A 334 0.93 0.19 8.52
CA GLY A 334 0.78 0.31 7.08
C GLY A 334 0.73 -1.01 6.29
N MET A 335 0.63 -2.17 6.96
CA MET A 335 0.57 -3.49 6.33
C MET A 335 -0.27 -4.49 7.13
N SER A 336 -0.78 -5.50 6.44
CA SER A 336 -1.48 -6.64 7.04
C SER A 336 -0.51 -7.57 7.75
N VAL A 337 -0.99 -8.21 8.83
CA VAL A 337 -0.28 -9.23 9.60
C VAL A 337 -1.19 -10.44 9.76
N VAL A 338 -0.75 -11.60 9.30
CA VAL A 338 -1.49 -12.87 9.42
C VAL A 338 -1.36 -13.39 10.85
N THR A 339 -2.45 -13.39 11.60
CA THR A 339 -2.47 -13.74 13.04
C THR A 339 -2.96 -15.15 13.32
N ALA A 340 -3.52 -15.83 12.33
CA ALA A 340 -4.05 -17.21 12.42
C ALA A 340 -3.73 -17.98 11.13
N PRO A 341 -3.80 -19.33 11.13
CA PRO A 341 -3.75 -20.11 9.90
C PRO A 341 -4.75 -19.61 8.87
N ASP A 342 -4.34 -19.59 7.60
CA ASP A 342 -5.16 -19.18 6.48
C ASP A 342 -5.00 -20.13 5.27
N ASP A 343 -5.61 -19.79 4.15
CA ASP A 343 -5.55 -20.58 2.92
C ASP A 343 -4.16 -20.71 2.31
N VAL A 344 -3.23 -19.83 2.66
CA VAL A 344 -1.86 -19.82 2.11
C VAL A 344 -0.93 -20.65 2.99
N SER A 345 -1.05 -20.58 4.32
CA SER A 345 -0.18 -21.29 5.24
C SER A 345 -0.84 -21.57 6.59
N GLN A 346 -0.54 -22.75 7.14
CA GLN A 346 -0.93 -23.11 8.50
C GLN A 346 -0.08 -22.39 9.57
N VAL A 347 0.99 -21.70 9.17
CA VAL A 347 1.87 -20.97 10.10
C VAL A 347 1.54 -19.49 9.99
N PRO A 348 1.07 -18.82 11.07
CA PRO A 348 0.87 -17.39 11.09
C PRO A 348 2.20 -16.63 11.12
N GLY A 349 2.14 -15.31 11.00
CA GLY A 349 3.30 -14.41 11.10
C GLY A 349 3.74 -13.80 9.78
N ARG A 350 3.14 -14.19 8.65
CA ARG A 350 3.36 -13.45 7.39
C ARG A 350 2.84 -12.02 7.53
N TYR A 351 3.55 -11.10 6.90
CA TYR A 351 3.12 -9.71 6.79
C TYR A 351 3.38 -9.17 5.38
N GLY A 352 2.57 -8.24 4.95
CA GLY A 352 2.67 -7.66 3.60
C GLY A 352 1.45 -6.84 3.25
N TRP A 353 1.37 -6.39 2.00
CA TRP A 353 0.20 -5.69 1.50
C TRP A 353 0.09 -5.74 -0.02
N ASN A 354 -1.11 -5.41 -0.51
CA ASN A 354 -1.45 -5.43 -1.92
C ASN A 354 -1.57 -4.02 -2.47
N GLY A 355 -1.26 -3.85 -3.73
CA GLY A 355 -1.55 -2.63 -4.48
C GLY A 355 -2.78 -2.79 -5.34
N GLY A 356 -3.72 -1.86 -5.25
CA GLY A 356 -5.03 -1.91 -5.94
C GLY A 356 -4.97 -2.04 -7.47
N TYR A 357 -3.82 -1.85 -8.07
CA TYR A 357 -3.60 -2.04 -9.51
C TYR A 357 -3.02 -3.41 -9.87
N GLY A 358 -3.04 -4.37 -8.93
CA GLY A 358 -2.61 -5.74 -9.17
C GLY A 358 -1.16 -6.00 -8.78
N THR A 359 -0.65 -5.34 -7.77
CA THR A 359 0.65 -5.65 -7.19
C THR A 359 0.48 -6.29 -5.81
N PHE A 360 1.45 -7.13 -5.41
CA PHE A 360 1.33 -7.96 -4.23
C PHE A 360 2.71 -8.25 -3.65
N TRP A 361 2.82 -8.21 -2.31
CA TRP A 361 4.03 -8.54 -1.59
C TRP A 361 3.70 -9.12 -0.21
N PHE A 362 4.48 -10.12 0.19
CA PHE A 362 4.57 -10.54 1.58
C PHE A 362 5.96 -11.06 1.95
N ASN A 363 6.29 -10.96 3.23
CA ASN A 363 7.38 -11.69 3.87
C ASN A 363 6.81 -12.82 4.72
N ASP A 364 7.46 -13.98 4.69
CA ASP A 364 7.27 -15.08 5.65
C ASP A 364 8.56 -15.29 6.45
N PRO A 365 8.67 -14.70 7.65
CA PRO A 365 9.89 -14.83 8.46
C PRO A 365 10.21 -16.27 8.85
N THR A 366 9.20 -17.13 8.98
CA THR A 366 9.39 -18.53 9.39
C THR A 366 10.09 -19.36 8.32
N ARG A 367 9.99 -18.94 7.06
CA ARG A 367 10.60 -19.58 5.90
C ARG A 367 11.78 -18.81 5.30
N ASN A 368 12.12 -17.67 5.91
CA ASN A 368 13.07 -16.72 5.32
C ASN A 368 12.72 -16.36 3.87
N LEU A 369 11.42 -16.14 3.62
CA LEU A 369 10.85 -15.96 2.29
C LEU A 369 10.36 -14.53 2.09
N VAL A 370 10.70 -13.97 0.93
CA VAL A 370 10.05 -12.79 0.34
C VAL A 370 9.39 -13.19 -0.96
N ALA A 371 8.12 -12.86 -1.13
CA ALA A 371 7.38 -13.11 -2.36
C ALA A 371 6.73 -11.81 -2.88
N ILE A 372 6.95 -11.52 -4.15
CA ILE A 372 6.46 -10.32 -4.84
C ILE A 372 5.85 -10.73 -6.18
N ALA A 373 4.65 -10.25 -6.49
CA ALA A 373 4.05 -10.36 -7.80
C ALA A 373 3.57 -8.98 -8.25
N MET A 374 3.98 -8.56 -9.42
CA MET A 374 3.64 -7.26 -9.97
C MET A 374 2.97 -7.39 -11.32
N THR A 375 1.75 -6.90 -11.39
CA THR A 375 0.96 -6.77 -12.62
C THR A 375 0.43 -5.34 -12.72
N GLN A 376 -0.34 -5.04 -13.76
CA GLN A 376 -1.17 -3.84 -13.83
C GLN A 376 -2.61 -4.20 -14.22
N THR A 377 -3.11 -5.30 -13.65
CA THR A 377 -4.48 -5.77 -13.81
C THR A 377 -5.11 -5.93 -12.43
N SER A 378 -6.03 -5.05 -12.07
CA SER A 378 -6.63 -5.01 -10.72
C SER A 378 -7.38 -6.29 -10.35
N ASP A 379 -7.94 -6.98 -11.34
CA ASP A 379 -8.76 -8.19 -11.16
C ASP A 379 -8.01 -9.35 -10.49
N VAL A 380 -6.67 -9.39 -10.63
CA VAL A 380 -5.85 -10.45 -10.00
C VAL A 380 -5.97 -10.47 -8.47
N LEU A 381 -6.41 -9.37 -7.85
CA LEU A 381 -6.66 -9.30 -6.41
C LEU A 381 -7.93 -10.06 -5.98
N PHE A 382 -8.85 -10.32 -6.92
CA PHE A 382 -10.17 -10.87 -6.63
C PHE A 382 -10.46 -12.20 -7.32
N ASN A 383 -9.69 -12.57 -8.37
CA ASN A 383 -9.93 -13.78 -9.17
C ASN A 383 -9.14 -15.01 -8.71
N GLY A 384 -8.48 -14.93 -7.55
CA GLY A 384 -7.69 -16.04 -6.98
C GLY A 384 -6.22 -16.09 -7.43
N THR A 385 -5.79 -15.27 -8.39
CA THR A 385 -4.40 -15.27 -8.89
C THR A 385 -3.39 -15.01 -7.77
N MET A 386 -3.64 -14.02 -6.92
CA MET A 386 -2.71 -13.68 -5.82
C MET A 386 -2.67 -14.76 -4.74
N THR A 387 -3.80 -15.40 -4.43
CA THR A 387 -3.85 -16.51 -3.48
C THR A 387 -3.10 -17.73 -4.02
N GLU A 388 -3.25 -18.06 -5.30
CA GLU A 388 -2.52 -19.14 -5.95
C GLU A 388 -1.01 -18.86 -5.98
N PHE A 389 -0.61 -17.64 -6.38
CA PHE A 389 0.79 -17.21 -6.32
C PHE A 389 1.37 -17.38 -4.91
N ALA A 390 0.67 -16.90 -3.89
CA ALA A 390 1.14 -16.98 -2.51
C ALA A 390 1.30 -18.44 -2.03
N LYS A 391 0.34 -19.32 -2.35
CA LYS A 391 0.42 -20.75 -2.02
C LYS A 391 1.61 -21.44 -2.66
N LEU A 392 1.85 -21.14 -3.93
CA LEU A 392 2.97 -21.73 -4.68
C LEU A 392 4.32 -21.17 -4.20
N ALA A 393 4.42 -19.87 -3.93
CA ALA A 393 5.62 -19.25 -3.40
C ALA A 393 6.03 -19.78 -2.00
N VAL A 394 5.05 -20.07 -1.13
CA VAL A 394 5.31 -20.66 0.20
C VAL A 394 5.82 -22.10 0.11
N ASN A 395 5.53 -22.81 -1.00
CA ASN A 395 5.86 -24.21 -1.23
C ASN A 395 6.94 -24.42 -2.31
N SER A 396 7.62 -23.34 -2.75
CA SER A 396 8.72 -23.40 -3.72
C SER A 396 10.08 -23.64 -3.09
#